data_aa9069adcf1bbd66c4688e230db0dbca
#
_entry.id   aa9069adcf1bbd66c4688e230db0dbca
#
_cell.length_a   1.000
_cell.length_b   1.000
_cell.length_c   1.000
_cell.angle_alpha   90.00
_cell.angle_beta   90.00
_cell.angle_gamma   90.00
#
_symmetry.space_group_name_H-M   'P 1'
#
loop_
_entity.id
_entity.type
_entity.pdbx_description
1 polymer ?
#
loop_
_entity_poly.entity_id
_entity_poly.type
_entity_poly.pdbx_seq_one_letter_code
_entity_poly.pdbx_strand_id
1 'polypeptide(L)'
;FKEEWDKFNLWQLNMKNDEEQFRAYSMANHPAEGNIVMLNIRIATPPWDRKSNNWMAVNPGVCSSYVFSRKPGDKVTISGPYGEFFIKDTDKEMVYVGGGAGMAPLRAHIFHLFHTLKTGRKVSYWYGGRSKRELFYIEHFRRIEKEFPNFRFHVVLSEPMEEDNWKISKDIDDREGDGFLGFVHQAFIDQYLSSHPEPEEIEFYF
;
A
#
# COMPACT_ATOMS: atom_id res chain seq x y z
N PHE A 1 0.81 -10.82 12.43
CA PHE A 1 1.49 -11.77 11.48
C PHE A 1 2.29 -12.86 12.19
N LYS A 2 2.57 -12.74 13.50
CA LYS A 2 3.35 -13.75 14.22
C LYS A 2 2.67 -15.13 14.15
N GLU A 3 1.36 -15.18 14.31
CA GLU A 3 0.59 -16.42 14.29
C GLU A 3 0.72 -17.17 12.96
N GLU A 4 0.62 -16.44 11.84
CA GLU A 4 0.81 -17.03 10.51
C GLU A 4 2.26 -17.48 10.31
N TRP A 5 3.23 -16.71 10.78
CA TRP A 5 4.63 -17.04 10.68
C TRP A 5 4.99 -18.29 11.51
N ASP A 6 4.45 -18.40 12.73
CA ASP A 6 4.60 -19.58 13.58
C ASP A 6 3.91 -20.80 12.94
N LYS A 7 2.67 -20.61 12.47
CA LYS A 7 1.85 -21.68 11.87
C LYS A 7 2.50 -22.32 10.65
N PHE A 8 3.08 -21.50 9.78
CA PHE A 8 3.73 -21.96 8.53
C PHE A 8 5.25 -22.12 8.69
N ASN A 9 5.77 -21.96 9.90
CA ASN A 9 7.21 -22.03 10.18
C ASN A 9 8.07 -21.11 9.27
N LEU A 10 7.56 -19.90 9.00
CA LEU A 10 8.20 -18.96 8.07
C LEU A 10 9.52 -18.39 8.59
N TRP A 11 9.76 -18.43 9.90
CA TRP A 11 11.02 -18.02 10.51
C TRP A 11 12.23 -18.85 10.05
N GLN A 12 11.97 -20.10 9.65
CA GLN A 12 12.98 -21.03 9.15
C GLN A 12 12.89 -21.23 7.64
N LEU A 13 12.13 -20.37 6.96
CA LEU A 13 11.92 -20.48 5.53
C LEU A 13 13.25 -20.40 4.78
N ASN A 14 13.52 -21.42 3.97
CA ASN A 14 14.62 -21.47 3.04
C ASN A 14 14.10 -22.03 1.71
N MET A 15 13.86 -21.12 0.76
CA MET A 15 13.32 -21.48 -0.55
C MET A 15 14.46 -21.73 -1.53
N LYS A 16 14.52 -22.93 -2.06
CA LYS A 16 15.32 -23.29 -3.22
C LYS A 16 14.37 -23.66 -4.35
N ASN A 17 14.60 -23.12 -5.53
CA ASN A 17 13.84 -23.42 -6.73
C ASN A 17 14.83 -23.75 -7.85
N ASP A 18 14.64 -24.89 -8.52
CA ASP A 18 15.55 -25.37 -9.55
C ASP A 18 15.24 -24.78 -10.93
N GLU A 19 14.08 -24.15 -11.09
CA GLU A 19 13.68 -23.45 -12.30
C GLU A 19 13.68 -21.94 -12.07
N GLU A 20 14.22 -21.18 -13.02
CA GLU A 20 14.20 -19.73 -12.95
C GLU A 20 12.76 -19.21 -12.97
N GLN A 21 12.41 -18.36 -11.99
CA GLN A 21 11.08 -17.76 -11.86
C GLN A 21 11.20 -16.25 -11.85
N PHE A 22 10.28 -15.60 -12.53
CA PHE A 22 10.19 -14.15 -12.62
C PHE A 22 8.85 -13.63 -12.09
N ARG A 23 8.87 -12.57 -11.31
CA ARG A 23 7.69 -11.83 -10.87
C ARG A 23 7.99 -10.35 -10.84
N ALA A 24 7.04 -9.54 -11.31
CA ALA A 24 7.12 -8.10 -11.23
C ALA A 24 6.70 -7.60 -9.84
N TYR A 25 7.44 -6.62 -9.32
CA TYR A 25 7.13 -5.91 -8.08
C TYR A 25 7.29 -4.41 -8.32
N SER A 26 6.28 -3.63 -7.92
CA SER A 26 6.35 -2.18 -8.03
C SER A 26 7.29 -1.60 -6.97
N MET A 27 8.07 -0.61 -7.37
CA MET A 27 8.93 0.12 -6.43
C MET A 27 8.12 1.04 -5.53
N ALA A 28 8.46 1.05 -4.24
CA ALA A 28 7.84 1.91 -3.24
C ALA A 28 8.65 3.18 -2.95
N ASN A 29 9.93 3.19 -3.27
CA ASN A 29 10.78 4.38 -3.14
C ASN A 29 10.70 5.28 -4.37
N HIS A 30 10.94 6.56 -4.16
CA HIS A 30 11.16 7.52 -5.24
C HIS A 30 12.67 7.79 -5.44
N PRO A 31 13.10 8.33 -6.60
CA PRO A 31 14.53 8.41 -6.94
C PRO A 31 15.39 9.17 -5.92
N ALA A 32 14.85 10.18 -5.25
CA ALA A 32 15.61 10.98 -4.27
C ALA A 32 15.86 10.27 -2.93
N GLU A 33 15.29 9.08 -2.70
CA GLU A 33 15.59 8.28 -1.50
C GLU A 33 16.95 7.56 -1.58
N GLY A 34 17.69 7.76 -2.67
CA GLY A 34 19.05 7.26 -2.83
C GLY A 34 19.15 6.03 -3.72
N ASN A 35 20.31 5.41 -3.72
CA ASN A 35 20.59 4.23 -4.57
C ASN A 35 20.04 2.94 -3.92
N ILE A 36 18.74 2.88 -3.78
CA ILE A 36 18.00 1.75 -3.21
C ILE A 36 16.83 1.36 -4.10
N VAL A 37 16.41 0.11 -4.00
CA VAL A 37 15.13 -0.39 -4.51
C VAL A 37 14.31 -0.88 -3.32
N MET A 38 13.18 -0.23 -3.06
CA MET A 38 12.27 -0.59 -1.98
C MET A 38 11.03 -1.25 -2.57
N LEU A 39 10.70 -2.43 -2.09
CA LEU A 39 9.56 -3.21 -2.55
C LEU A 39 8.65 -3.54 -1.36
N ASN A 40 7.35 -3.52 -1.58
CA ASN A 40 6.37 -4.02 -0.63
C ASN A 40 5.91 -5.40 -1.09
N ILE A 41 6.38 -6.44 -0.41
CA ILE A 41 6.10 -7.82 -0.79
C ILE A 41 5.32 -8.51 0.32
N ARG A 42 4.15 -9.03 -0.02
CA ARG A 42 3.40 -9.91 0.86
C ARG A 42 3.77 -11.36 0.53
N ILE A 43 4.09 -12.15 1.56
CA ILE A 43 4.28 -13.59 1.35
C ILE A 43 2.94 -14.23 0.96
N ALA A 44 2.93 -15.00 -0.12
CA ALA A 44 1.76 -15.74 -0.55
C ALA A 44 1.70 -17.06 0.23
N THR A 45 0.96 -17.06 1.33
CA THR A 45 0.66 -18.27 2.11
C THR A 45 -0.32 -19.18 1.34
N PRO A 46 -0.41 -20.47 1.68
CA PRO A 46 -1.45 -21.34 1.14
C PRO A 46 -2.84 -20.73 1.34
N PRO A 47 -3.76 -20.87 0.37
CA PRO A 47 -5.12 -20.38 0.51
C PRO A 47 -5.88 -21.11 1.63
N TRP A 48 -6.82 -20.41 2.26
CA TRP A 48 -7.75 -21.02 3.20
C TRP A 48 -8.89 -21.73 2.46
N ASP A 49 -9.04 -23.04 2.69
CA ASP A 49 -10.17 -23.80 2.17
C ASP A 49 -11.34 -23.76 3.18
N ARG A 50 -12.40 -23.05 2.82
CA ARG A 50 -13.60 -22.94 3.64
C ARG A 50 -14.34 -24.26 3.85
N LYS A 51 -14.20 -25.22 2.92
CA LYS A 51 -14.90 -26.51 3.00
C LYS A 51 -14.26 -27.43 4.04
N SER A 52 -12.95 -27.53 4.04
CA SER A 52 -12.21 -28.33 5.01
C SER A 52 -11.92 -27.57 6.32
N ASN A 53 -12.25 -26.28 6.37
CA ASN A 53 -11.91 -25.36 7.46
C ASN A 53 -10.42 -25.45 7.84
N ASN A 54 -9.57 -25.50 6.83
CA ASN A 54 -8.12 -25.61 7.00
C ASN A 54 -7.40 -24.94 5.82
N TRP A 55 -6.09 -24.80 5.93
CA TRP A 55 -5.25 -24.35 4.85
C TRP A 55 -5.11 -25.44 3.79
N MET A 56 -5.13 -25.05 2.51
CA MET A 56 -4.86 -25.98 1.41
C MET A 56 -3.44 -26.54 1.51
N ALA A 57 -3.29 -27.83 1.20
CA ALA A 57 -1.99 -28.52 1.17
C ALA A 57 -1.23 -28.18 -0.13
N VAL A 58 -0.90 -26.89 -0.33
CA VAL A 58 -0.12 -26.40 -1.45
C VAL A 58 1.07 -25.60 -0.96
N ASN A 59 2.13 -25.52 -1.74
CA ASN A 59 3.29 -24.71 -1.39
C ASN A 59 2.94 -23.22 -1.38
N PRO A 60 3.59 -22.42 -0.51
CA PRO A 60 3.52 -20.96 -0.60
C PRO A 60 4.11 -20.45 -1.92
N GLY A 61 3.84 -19.19 -2.26
CA GLY A 61 4.31 -18.58 -3.49
C GLY A 61 5.84 -18.60 -3.64
N VAL A 62 6.34 -19.07 -4.77
CA VAL A 62 7.78 -19.30 -5.01
C VAL A 62 8.61 -18.04 -4.80
N CYS A 63 8.33 -16.96 -5.55
CA CYS A 63 9.14 -15.74 -5.48
C CYS A 63 9.00 -15.00 -4.15
N SER A 64 7.78 -14.90 -3.60
CA SER A 64 7.60 -14.27 -2.29
C SER A 64 8.30 -15.05 -1.18
N SER A 65 8.20 -16.38 -1.17
CA SER A 65 8.92 -17.24 -0.22
C SER A 65 10.44 -17.14 -0.37
N TYR A 66 10.93 -17.08 -1.62
CA TYR A 66 12.35 -16.81 -1.88
C TYR A 66 12.82 -15.50 -1.26
N VAL A 67 12.10 -14.40 -1.49
CA VAL A 67 12.44 -13.09 -0.91
C VAL A 67 12.46 -13.16 0.62
N PHE A 68 11.43 -13.75 1.23
CA PHE A 68 11.35 -13.89 2.69
C PHE A 68 12.41 -14.84 3.27
N SER A 69 12.98 -15.75 2.48
CA SER A 69 14.11 -16.60 2.90
C SER A 69 15.46 -15.87 2.87
N ARG A 70 15.54 -14.67 2.27
CA ARG A 70 16.79 -13.90 2.20
C ARG A 70 17.09 -13.19 3.51
N LYS A 71 18.38 -13.01 3.74
CA LYS A 71 18.91 -12.30 4.92
C LYS A 71 19.68 -11.06 4.47
N PRO A 72 19.83 -10.07 5.34
CA PRO A 72 20.70 -8.93 5.03
C PRO A 72 22.10 -9.37 4.57
N GLY A 73 22.52 -8.87 3.42
CA GLY A 73 23.79 -9.25 2.76
C GLY A 73 23.65 -10.29 1.64
N ASP A 74 22.51 -10.97 1.54
CA ASP A 74 22.25 -11.88 0.42
C ASP A 74 22.10 -11.09 -0.90
N LYS A 75 22.65 -11.65 -1.97
CA LYS A 75 22.50 -11.07 -3.31
C LYS A 75 21.23 -11.59 -3.99
N VAL A 76 20.49 -10.69 -4.60
CA VAL A 76 19.29 -10.99 -5.39
C VAL A 76 19.46 -10.39 -6.78
N THR A 77 19.22 -11.18 -7.82
CA THR A 77 19.22 -10.70 -9.20
C THR A 77 17.88 -10.03 -9.51
N ILE A 78 17.93 -8.79 -9.93
CA ILE A 78 16.77 -8.02 -10.38
C ILE A 78 17.03 -7.42 -11.74
N SER A 79 15.97 -7.11 -12.49
CA SER A 79 16.01 -6.39 -13.75
C SER A 79 14.96 -5.28 -13.76
N GLY A 80 15.12 -4.28 -14.58
CA GLY A 80 14.21 -3.13 -14.66
C GLY A 80 14.96 -1.80 -14.70
N PRO A 81 14.27 -0.67 -14.48
CA PRO A 81 12.81 -0.61 -14.20
C PRO A 81 11.97 -0.89 -15.46
N TYR A 82 10.78 -1.45 -15.26
CA TYR A 82 9.78 -1.70 -16.30
C TYR A 82 8.43 -1.07 -15.91
N GLY A 83 7.53 -0.96 -16.89
CA GLY A 83 6.16 -0.47 -16.68
C GLY A 83 5.98 1.00 -17.05
N GLU A 84 4.70 1.41 -17.09
CA GLU A 84 4.26 2.72 -17.59
C GLU A 84 3.30 3.43 -16.63
N PHE A 85 3.35 3.11 -15.34
CA PHE A 85 2.55 3.78 -14.32
C PHE A 85 3.24 5.06 -13.89
N PHE A 86 2.96 6.16 -14.63
CA PHE A 86 3.59 7.46 -14.42
C PHE A 86 2.61 8.51 -13.95
N ILE A 87 3.12 9.52 -13.25
CA ILE A 87 2.39 10.76 -12.97
C ILE A 87 2.16 11.48 -14.30
N LYS A 88 0.90 11.83 -14.57
CA LYS A 88 0.55 12.62 -15.76
C LYS A 88 0.93 14.08 -15.56
N ASP A 89 1.40 14.69 -16.65
CA ASP A 89 1.79 16.09 -16.69
C ASP A 89 0.56 16.97 -17.00
N THR A 90 -0.24 17.24 -15.95
CA THR A 90 -1.43 18.08 -15.99
C THR A 90 -1.54 18.87 -14.70
N ASP A 91 -2.46 19.84 -14.65
CA ASP A 91 -2.77 20.61 -13.45
C ASP A 91 -3.99 20.08 -12.68
N LYS A 92 -4.58 18.97 -13.13
CA LYS A 92 -5.79 18.39 -12.52
C LYS A 92 -5.53 17.92 -11.09
N GLU A 93 -6.59 17.87 -10.29
CA GLU A 93 -6.56 17.22 -8.98
C GLU A 93 -6.15 15.75 -9.11
N MET A 94 -5.40 15.25 -8.14
CA MET A 94 -4.94 13.87 -8.12
C MET A 94 -5.55 13.11 -6.96
N VAL A 95 -6.20 12.01 -7.26
CA VAL A 95 -6.76 11.09 -6.25
C VAL A 95 -6.09 9.74 -6.35
N TYR A 96 -5.40 9.36 -5.29
CA TYR A 96 -4.80 8.05 -5.11
C TYR A 96 -5.71 7.17 -4.26
N VAL A 97 -6.02 5.96 -4.73
CA VAL A 97 -6.80 4.98 -3.98
C VAL A 97 -6.06 3.65 -3.99
N GLY A 98 -5.76 3.10 -2.84
CA GLY A 98 -5.04 1.84 -2.80
C GLY A 98 -4.93 1.25 -1.41
N GLY A 99 -4.40 0.03 -1.34
CA GLY A 99 -4.22 -0.68 -0.08
C GLY A 99 -3.25 -1.86 -0.20
N GLY A 100 -2.87 -2.41 0.94
CA GLY A 100 -1.95 -3.53 1.00
C GLY A 100 -0.62 -3.26 0.30
N ALA A 101 -0.03 -4.29 -0.31
CA ALA A 101 1.24 -4.16 -1.04
C ALA A 101 1.13 -3.29 -2.32
N GLY A 102 -0.07 -3.17 -2.89
CA GLY A 102 -0.34 -2.35 -4.09
C GLY A 102 -0.12 -0.86 -3.89
N MET A 103 -0.04 -0.39 -2.64
CA MET A 103 0.29 1.00 -2.33
C MET A 103 1.74 1.40 -2.70
N ALA A 104 2.60 0.45 -3.04
CA ALA A 104 4.01 0.73 -3.33
C ALA A 104 4.22 1.84 -4.38
N PRO A 105 3.66 1.76 -5.61
CA PRO A 105 3.85 2.81 -6.60
C PRO A 105 3.16 4.11 -6.20
N LEU A 106 2.04 4.06 -5.47
CA LEU A 106 1.36 5.26 -4.98
C LEU A 106 2.24 6.03 -4.00
N ARG A 107 2.95 5.31 -3.11
CA ARG A 107 3.94 5.93 -2.23
C ARG A 107 5.05 6.60 -3.03
N ALA A 108 5.61 5.92 -4.01
CA ALA A 108 6.67 6.48 -4.85
C ALA A 108 6.22 7.79 -5.53
N HIS A 109 5.01 7.82 -6.10
CA HIS A 109 4.42 9.01 -6.71
C HIS A 109 4.24 10.15 -5.70
N ILE A 110 3.57 9.90 -4.59
CA ILE A 110 3.27 10.92 -3.57
C ILE A 110 4.56 11.53 -3.02
N PHE A 111 5.55 10.69 -2.71
CA PHE A 111 6.85 11.19 -2.24
C PHE A 111 7.57 12.01 -3.28
N HIS A 112 7.52 11.61 -4.55
CA HIS A 112 8.11 12.38 -5.65
C HIS A 112 7.40 13.73 -5.83
N LEU A 113 6.07 13.75 -5.82
CA LEU A 113 5.26 14.96 -5.94
C LEU A 113 5.61 16.00 -4.86
N PHE A 114 5.74 15.58 -3.61
CA PHE A 114 5.91 16.51 -2.50
C PHE A 114 7.37 16.77 -2.15
N HIS A 115 8.24 15.77 -2.17
CA HIS A 115 9.65 15.96 -1.80
C HIS A 115 10.53 16.44 -2.95
N THR A 116 10.23 16.06 -4.19
CA THR A 116 11.04 16.46 -5.37
C THR A 116 10.39 17.59 -6.15
N LEU A 117 9.15 17.39 -6.62
CA LEU A 117 8.48 18.36 -7.50
C LEU A 117 7.88 19.56 -6.75
N LYS A 118 7.64 19.42 -5.44
CA LYS A 118 6.96 20.44 -4.62
C LYS A 118 5.66 20.91 -5.27
N THR A 119 4.84 19.95 -5.70
CA THR A 119 3.64 20.23 -6.48
C THR A 119 2.66 21.13 -5.75
N GLY A 120 2.05 22.05 -6.49
CA GLY A 120 0.92 22.87 -6.01
C GLY A 120 -0.45 22.22 -6.24
N ARG A 121 -0.51 21.08 -6.94
CA ARG A 121 -1.76 20.37 -7.24
C ARG A 121 -2.41 19.88 -5.96
N LYS A 122 -3.75 19.86 -5.95
CA LYS A 122 -4.51 19.20 -4.88
C LYS A 122 -4.34 17.69 -5.02
N VAL A 123 -3.93 17.03 -3.95
CA VAL A 123 -3.67 15.60 -3.94
C VAL A 123 -4.34 14.99 -2.72
N SER A 124 -5.07 13.90 -2.92
CA SER A 124 -5.57 13.08 -1.82
C SER A 124 -5.17 11.62 -1.97
N TYR A 125 -4.90 10.96 -0.85
CA TYR A 125 -4.64 9.54 -0.80
C TYR A 125 -5.62 8.83 0.13
N TRP A 126 -6.40 7.93 -0.44
CA TRP A 126 -7.37 7.08 0.24
C TRP A 126 -6.76 5.68 0.42
N TYR A 127 -6.38 5.38 1.64
CA TYR A 127 -5.63 4.17 1.96
C TYR A 127 -6.50 3.17 2.73
N GLY A 128 -6.80 2.04 2.10
CA GLY A 128 -7.62 0.96 2.66
C GLY A 128 -6.81 -0.16 3.28
N GLY A 129 -7.29 -0.67 4.40
CA GLY A 129 -6.79 -1.88 5.05
C GLY A 129 -7.88 -2.55 5.86
N ARG A 130 -7.64 -3.78 6.38
CA ARG A 130 -8.58 -4.41 7.32
C ARG A 130 -8.45 -3.78 8.70
N SER A 131 -7.24 -3.67 9.21
CA SER A 131 -6.91 -3.10 10.52
C SER A 131 -5.61 -2.29 10.44
N LYS A 132 -5.30 -1.50 11.48
CA LYS A 132 -4.07 -0.69 11.54
C LYS A 132 -2.80 -1.50 11.29
N ARG A 133 -2.73 -2.73 11.76
CA ARG A 133 -1.55 -3.60 11.60
C ARG A 133 -1.21 -3.98 10.15
N GLU A 134 -2.14 -3.77 9.22
CA GLU A 134 -1.93 -4.03 7.79
C GLU A 134 -1.48 -2.80 7.01
N LEU A 135 -1.41 -1.65 7.66
CA LEU A 135 -1.06 -0.38 7.02
C LEU A 135 0.45 -0.11 7.12
N PHE A 136 1.01 0.41 6.03
CA PHE A 136 2.43 0.77 5.93
C PHE A 136 2.60 2.28 5.82
N TYR A 137 3.68 2.83 6.34
CA TYR A 137 4.11 4.21 6.13
C TYR A 137 3.12 5.30 6.57
N ILE A 138 2.17 5.00 7.45
CA ILE A 138 1.15 5.97 7.93
C ILE A 138 1.81 7.26 8.41
N GLU A 139 2.83 7.16 9.27
CA GLU A 139 3.54 8.31 9.81
C GLU A 139 4.21 9.17 8.74
N HIS A 140 4.66 8.54 7.64
CA HIS A 140 5.25 9.28 6.52
C HIS A 140 4.19 10.11 5.78
N PHE A 141 3.01 9.54 5.50
CA PHE A 141 1.93 10.28 4.85
C PHE A 141 1.35 11.38 5.75
N ARG A 142 1.21 11.11 7.06
CA ARG A 142 0.80 12.12 8.03
C ARG A 142 1.80 13.26 8.12
N ARG A 143 3.10 12.99 7.96
CA ARG A 143 4.13 14.04 7.90
C ARG A 143 3.98 14.91 6.66
N ILE A 144 3.76 14.32 5.49
CA ILE A 144 3.51 15.07 4.24
C ILE A 144 2.24 15.92 4.40
N GLU A 145 1.17 15.36 4.95
CA GLU A 145 -0.08 16.09 5.19
C GLU A 145 0.08 17.31 6.11
N LYS A 146 0.95 17.19 7.12
CA LYS A 146 1.28 18.29 8.02
C LYS A 146 2.15 19.37 7.36
N GLU A 147 3.05 18.96 6.48
CA GLU A 147 4.00 19.85 5.80
C GLU A 147 3.38 20.56 4.60
N PHE A 148 2.47 19.88 3.88
CA PHE A 148 1.89 20.37 2.63
C PHE A 148 0.37 20.54 2.72
N PRO A 149 -0.17 21.77 2.73
CA PRO A 149 -1.60 22.02 2.92
C PRO A 149 -2.48 21.51 1.77
N ASN A 150 -1.90 21.24 0.61
CA ASN A 150 -2.57 20.70 -0.57
C ASN A 150 -2.58 19.17 -0.64
N PHE A 151 -2.09 18.47 0.39
CA PHE A 151 -2.19 17.01 0.54
C PHE A 151 -3.20 16.63 1.62
N ARG A 152 -4.00 15.60 1.33
CA ARG A 152 -4.93 14.97 2.28
C ARG A 152 -4.74 13.47 2.31
N PHE A 153 -4.70 12.92 3.53
CA PHE A 153 -4.49 11.50 3.73
C PHE A 153 -5.63 10.89 4.54
N HIS A 154 -6.42 10.04 3.89
CA HIS A 154 -7.60 9.39 4.46
C HIS A 154 -7.34 7.90 4.60
N VAL A 155 -7.50 7.38 5.82
CA VAL A 155 -7.39 5.95 6.12
C VAL A 155 -8.78 5.35 6.26
N VAL A 156 -8.97 4.17 5.70
CA VAL A 156 -10.26 3.44 5.77
C VAL A 156 -9.98 2.01 6.22
N LEU A 157 -10.62 1.58 7.31
CA LEU A 157 -10.51 0.22 7.83
C LEU A 157 -11.81 -0.54 7.64
N SER A 158 -11.74 -1.73 7.05
CA SER A 158 -12.93 -2.58 6.88
C SER A 158 -13.23 -3.45 8.10
N GLU A 159 -12.23 -3.79 8.88
CA GLU A 159 -12.30 -4.69 10.03
C GLU A 159 -11.34 -4.22 11.13
N PRO A 160 -11.54 -3.00 11.70
CA PRO A 160 -10.67 -2.52 12.77
C PRO A 160 -10.76 -3.45 13.97
N MET A 161 -9.62 -3.72 14.59
CA MET A 161 -9.52 -4.52 15.80
C MET A 161 -9.75 -3.66 17.03
N GLU A 162 -10.14 -4.27 18.15
CA GLU A 162 -10.34 -3.55 19.42
C GLU A 162 -9.05 -2.80 19.84
N GLU A 163 -7.90 -3.42 19.63
CA GLU A 163 -6.58 -2.85 19.92
C GLU A 163 -6.22 -1.63 19.03
N ASP A 164 -6.88 -1.46 17.89
CA ASP A 164 -6.69 -0.29 17.04
C ASP A 164 -7.20 1.00 17.67
N ASN A 165 -8.11 0.92 18.65
CA ASN A 165 -8.79 2.07 19.27
C ASN A 165 -9.26 3.08 18.23
N TRP A 166 -9.89 2.57 17.15
CA TRP A 166 -10.20 3.34 15.94
C TRP A 166 -11.27 4.40 16.19
N LYS A 167 -10.92 5.66 15.99
CA LYS A 167 -11.84 6.78 16.05
C LYS A 167 -12.35 7.12 14.66
N ILE A 168 -13.66 6.97 14.46
CA ILE A 168 -14.28 7.25 13.16
C ILE A 168 -14.34 8.77 12.95
N SER A 169 -13.83 9.21 11.80
CA SER A 169 -13.94 10.61 11.36
C SER A 169 -15.37 10.94 10.96
N LYS A 170 -15.84 12.14 11.31
CA LYS A 170 -17.18 12.65 10.97
C LYS A 170 -17.30 12.99 9.49
N ASP A 171 -16.25 13.59 8.93
CA ASP A 171 -16.13 13.99 7.54
C ASP A 171 -14.65 14.05 7.13
N ILE A 172 -14.38 14.46 5.88
CA ILE A 172 -13.03 14.54 5.30
C ILE A 172 -12.12 15.60 5.96
N ASP A 173 -12.69 16.55 6.68
CA ASP A 173 -11.96 17.62 7.34
C ASP A 173 -11.78 17.37 8.85
N ASP A 174 -12.37 16.30 9.38
CA ASP A 174 -12.22 15.92 10.78
C ASP A 174 -10.78 15.48 11.06
N ARG A 175 -10.09 16.23 11.92
CA ARG A 175 -8.69 15.99 12.35
C ARG A 175 -8.57 15.28 13.69
N GLU A 176 -9.68 15.05 14.36
CA GLU A 176 -9.73 14.34 15.64
C GLU A 176 -9.97 12.83 15.45
N GLY A 177 -10.58 12.46 14.33
CA GLY A 177 -10.77 11.08 13.91
C GLY A 177 -9.51 10.48 13.28
N ASP A 178 -9.42 9.16 13.31
CA ASP A 178 -8.34 8.40 12.66
C ASP A 178 -8.64 8.15 11.17
N GLY A 179 -9.93 8.06 10.79
CA GLY A 179 -10.41 7.82 9.44
C GLY A 179 -11.78 7.16 9.39
N PHE A 180 -12.09 6.45 8.31
CA PHE A 180 -13.42 5.93 8.03
C PHE A 180 -13.51 4.42 8.23
N LEU A 181 -14.75 3.89 8.25
CA LEU A 181 -15.05 2.47 8.27
C LEU A 181 -15.54 1.97 6.91
N GLY A 182 -15.26 0.71 6.60
CA GLY A 182 -15.73 0.02 5.42
C GLY A 182 -14.67 -0.15 4.34
N PHE A 183 -15.11 -0.31 3.11
CA PHE A 183 -14.21 -0.45 1.97
C PHE A 183 -13.78 0.94 1.46
N VAL A 184 -12.50 1.06 1.13
CA VAL A 184 -11.91 2.33 0.73
C VAL A 184 -12.62 3.00 -0.46
N HIS A 185 -13.05 2.22 -1.46
CA HIS A 185 -13.76 2.75 -2.62
C HIS A 185 -15.14 3.32 -2.23
N GLN A 186 -15.86 2.66 -1.31
CA GLN A 186 -17.16 3.14 -0.84
C GLN A 186 -17.00 4.41 -0.02
N ALA A 187 -16.07 4.41 0.95
CA ALA A 187 -15.80 5.60 1.74
C ALA A 187 -15.38 6.80 0.87
N PHE A 188 -14.54 6.57 -0.12
CA PHE A 188 -14.13 7.61 -1.08
C PHE A 188 -15.33 8.16 -1.87
N ILE A 189 -16.21 7.28 -2.39
CA ILE A 189 -17.41 7.70 -3.12
C ILE A 189 -18.33 8.53 -2.21
N ASP A 190 -18.65 8.00 -1.02
CA ASP A 190 -19.64 8.59 -0.12
C ASP A 190 -19.15 9.92 0.49
N GLN A 191 -17.90 10.00 0.88
CA GLN A 191 -17.34 11.14 1.59
C GLN A 191 -16.78 12.24 0.67
N TYR A 192 -16.47 11.90 -0.58
CA TYR A 192 -15.77 12.82 -1.46
C TYR A 192 -16.33 12.90 -2.87
N LEU A 193 -16.33 11.80 -3.62
CA LEU A 193 -16.60 11.83 -5.05
C LEU A 193 -18.04 12.25 -5.37
N SER A 194 -19.03 11.75 -4.62
CA SER A 194 -20.45 12.03 -4.87
C SER A 194 -20.84 13.50 -4.72
N SER A 195 -20.08 14.27 -3.97
CA SER A 195 -20.29 15.71 -3.76
C SER A 195 -19.27 16.60 -4.48
N HIS A 196 -18.35 16.01 -5.24
CA HIS A 196 -17.32 16.76 -5.93
C HIS A 196 -17.93 17.56 -7.08
N PRO A 197 -17.65 18.89 -7.18
CA PRO A 197 -18.30 19.76 -8.18
C PRO A 197 -17.87 19.42 -9.62
N GLU A 198 -16.64 18.96 -9.82
CA GLU A 198 -16.02 18.71 -11.13
C GLU A 198 -15.26 17.38 -11.13
N PRO A 199 -15.94 16.21 -11.01
CA PRO A 199 -15.28 14.92 -10.90
C PRO A 199 -14.48 14.53 -12.15
N GLU A 200 -14.80 15.12 -13.32
CA GLU A 200 -14.06 14.96 -14.57
C GLU A 200 -12.68 15.65 -14.57
N GLU A 201 -12.46 16.57 -13.64
CA GLU A 201 -11.17 17.23 -13.45
C GLU A 201 -10.28 16.51 -12.44
N ILE A 202 -10.60 15.27 -12.08
CA ILE A 202 -9.80 14.41 -11.21
C ILE A 202 -9.02 13.41 -12.05
N GLU A 203 -7.73 13.28 -11.76
CA GLU A 203 -6.90 12.17 -12.19
C GLU A 203 -6.84 11.10 -11.12
N PHE A 204 -7.27 9.90 -11.48
CA PHE A 204 -7.29 8.74 -10.59
C PHE A 204 -6.06 7.86 -10.79
N TYR A 205 -5.50 7.38 -9.66
CA TYR A 205 -4.39 6.44 -9.57
C TYR A 205 -4.76 5.30 -8.60
N PHE A 206 -4.80 4.06 -9.13
CA PHE A 206 -5.22 2.87 -8.37
C PHE A 206 -4.13 1.81 -8.31
#